data_789587ea478aae031e2ff8fe109866b0
#
_entry.id   789587ea478aae031e2ff8fe109866b0
#
_cell.length_a   1.000
_cell.length_b   1.000
_cell.length_c   1.000
_cell.angle_alpha   90.00
_cell.angle_beta   90.00
_cell.angle_gamma   90.00
#
_symmetry.space_group_name_H-M   'P 1'
#
loop_
_entity.id
_entity.type
_entity.pdbx_description
1 polymer ?
#
loop_
_entity_poly.entity_id
_entity_poly.type
_entity_poly.pdbx_seq_one_letter_code
_entity_poly.pdbx_strand_id
1 'polypeptide(L)'
;MKHTAYIGLGANLGDRGECMRTALRRMAACVGISLERISSFYETPPWGNIDQPPFLNAAARISFCGTPHHLLKQLQSIEYALGRVRREHWGARTIDLDILHIEGVTTEDDMLTLPHPYLTQRAFVLVPLAEIAPALVLHGKTAAEWCSLSDCAGIVRAAELSGPYPLELIAAADEAGGIGRAGGLLMHCKEDMAHFRRQTMGGIVIMGRRTMESLPDKRPLAGRENIVLSSRLQGASGFCVVPNVPALWNLLGQLTLDASRRIFTIGGAECYRALLPYVHQAYVTRLPGIYGADTFLPPLKGFALTERRTGEHCIFEIYKRI
;
A
#
# COMPACT_ATOMS: atom_id res chain seq x y z
N MET A 1 -8.91 20.29 -14.59
CA MET A 1 -7.45 20.15 -14.37
C MET A 1 -7.19 19.05 -13.36
N LYS A 2 -6.05 18.38 -13.46
CA LYS A 2 -5.59 17.37 -12.51
C LYS A 2 -4.62 18.06 -11.54
N HIS A 3 -4.83 17.92 -10.25
CA HIS A 3 -4.02 18.52 -9.18
C HIS A 3 -3.37 17.43 -8.36
N THR A 4 -2.20 17.71 -7.78
CA THR A 4 -1.56 16.87 -6.77
C THR A 4 -1.90 17.43 -5.39
N ALA A 5 -2.33 16.55 -4.48
CA ALA A 5 -2.59 16.90 -3.09
C ALA A 5 -1.93 15.90 -2.12
N TYR A 6 -1.68 16.38 -0.91
CA TYR A 6 -1.16 15.60 0.21
C TYR A 6 -2.19 15.58 1.31
N ILE A 7 -2.58 14.39 1.73
CA ILE A 7 -3.63 14.14 2.71
C ILE A 7 -3.00 13.53 3.95
N GLY A 8 -3.28 14.11 5.12
CA GLY A 8 -3.00 13.52 6.42
C GLY A 8 -4.12 12.56 6.81
N LEU A 9 -3.76 11.42 7.36
CA LEU A 9 -4.69 10.45 7.93
C LEU A 9 -4.33 10.26 9.40
N GLY A 10 -5.33 10.25 10.29
CA GLY A 10 -5.15 9.99 11.72
C GLY A 10 -6.33 9.26 12.34
N ALA A 11 -6.06 8.28 13.22
CA ALA A 11 -7.07 7.53 13.95
C ALA A 11 -6.55 7.15 15.34
N ASN A 12 -7.40 7.23 16.39
CA ASN A 12 -7.02 6.78 17.74
C ASN A 12 -8.14 6.02 18.48
N LEU A 13 -9.24 5.72 17.81
CA LEU A 13 -10.34 4.91 18.37
C LEU A 13 -10.57 3.63 17.57
N GLY A 14 -10.95 2.55 18.26
CA GLY A 14 -11.29 1.26 17.65
C GLY A 14 -10.13 0.58 16.96
N ASP A 15 -10.40 -0.17 15.90
CA ASP A 15 -9.36 -0.73 15.02
C ASP A 15 -8.81 0.37 14.09
N ARG A 16 -7.80 1.09 14.61
CA ARG A 16 -7.16 2.22 13.94
C ARG A 16 -6.64 1.84 12.55
N GLY A 17 -5.98 0.67 12.45
CA GLY A 17 -5.39 0.19 11.21
C GLY A 17 -6.43 -0.11 10.14
N GLU A 18 -7.49 -0.83 10.49
CA GLU A 18 -8.57 -1.14 9.55
C GLU A 18 -9.37 0.12 9.16
N CYS A 19 -9.55 1.04 10.09
CA CYS A 19 -10.21 2.31 9.79
C CYS A 19 -9.42 3.13 8.75
N MET A 20 -8.10 3.25 8.92
CA MET A 20 -7.23 3.93 7.95
C MET A 20 -7.17 3.22 6.61
N ARG A 21 -7.09 1.89 6.58
CA ARG A 21 -7.16 1.10 5.32
C ARG A 21 -8.48 1.31 4.61
N THR A 22 -9.59 1.33 5.37
CA THR A 22 -10.92 1.57 4.77
C THR A 22 -11.05 2.99 4.22
N ALA A 23 -10.50 4.00 4.90
CA ALA A 23 -10.43 5.37 4.36
C ALA A 23 -9.65 5.40 3.03
N LEU A 24 -8.48 4.76 2.97
CA LEU A 24 -7.68 4.66 1.74
C LEU A 24 -8.45 3.93 0.62
N ARG A 25 -9.15 2.81 0.92
CA ARG A 25 -10.00 2.10 -0.06
C ARG A 25 -11.11 2.99 -0.60
N ARG A 26 -11.79 3.74 0.28
CA ARG A 26 -12.84 4.67 -0.14
C ARG A 26 -12.29 5.82 -0.99
N MET A 27 -11.12 6.37 -0.65
CA MET A 27 -10.46 7.36 -1.51
C MET A 27 -10.12 6.77 -2.88
N ALA A 28 -9.57 5.54 -2.94
CA ALA A 28 -9.28 4.87 -4.20
C ALA A 28 -10.52 4.58 -5.06
N ALA A 29 -11.68 4.39 -4.43
CA ALA A 29 -12.97 4.19 -5.11
C ALA A 29 -13.64 5.50 -5.55
N CYS A 30 -13.23 6.67 -5.02
CA CYS A 30 -13.79 7.95 -5.41
C CYS A 30 -13.45 8.30 -6.86
N VAL A 31 -14.48 8.65 -7.62
CA VAL A 31 -14.28 9.16 -8.99
C VAL A 31 -13.47 10.46 -8.94
N GLY A 32 -12.45 10.55 -9.75
CA GLY A 32 -11.58 11.71 -9.84
C GLY A 32 -10.43 11.74 -8.82
N ILE A 33 -10.32 10.77 -7.90
CA ILE A 33 -9.17 10.61 -7.01
C ILE A 33 -8.34 9.39 -7.44
N SER A 34 -7.01 9.54 -7.40
CA SER A 34 -6.06 8.44 -7.59
C SER A 34 -5.00 8.48 -6.49
N LEU A 35 -4.88 7.40 -5.72
CA LEU A 35 -3.84 7.25 -4.71
C LEU A 35 -2.50 6.98 -5.39
N GLU A 36 -1.54 7.91 -5.27
CA GLU A 36 -0.23 7.80 -5.93
C GLU A 36 0.85 7.21 -5.02
N ARG A 37 0.88 7.65 -3.75
CA ARG A 37 1.82 7.15 -2.73
C ARG A 37 1.15 7.17 -1.37
N ILE A 38 1.51 6.21 -0.53
CA ILE A 38 1.04 6.10 0.85
C ILE A 38 2.27 5.87 1.71
N SER A 39 2.40 6.59 2.80
CA SER A 39 3.46 6.39 3.78
C SER A 39 3.24 5.11 4.59
N SER A 40 4.25 4.71 5.33
CA SER A 40 4.07 3.80 6.45
C SER A 40 3.06 4.38 7.45
N PHE A 41 2.42 3.52 8.24
CA PHE A 41 1.66 3.97 9.41
C PHE A 41 2.62 4.20 10.56
N TYR A 42 2.38 5.27 11.33
CA TYR A 42 3.19 5.68 12.46
C TYR A 42 2.33 5.78 13.71
N GLU A 43 2.74 5.11 14.76
CA GLU A 43 2.16 5.32 16.09
C GLU A 43 2.80 6.57 16.71
N THR A 44 1.95 7.46 17.23
CA THR A 44 2.38 8.77 17.73
C THR A 44 1.68 9.09 19.04
N PRO A 45 2.35 9.78 19.96
CA PRO A 45 1.69 10.30 21.17
C PRO A 45 0.60 11.32 20.78
N PRO A 46 -0.42 11.50 21.62
CA PRO A 46 -1.44 12.53 21.41
C PRO A 46 -0.79 13.92 21.38
N TRP A 47 -1.29 14.79 20.51
CA TRP A 47 -0.87 16.18 20.40
C TRP A 47 -1.95 17.11 20.95
N GLY A 48 -1.58 18.02 21.87
CA GLY A 48 -2.49 18.96 22.53
C GLY A 48 -3.15 18.32 23.77
N ASN A 49 -4.27 17.62 23.65
CA ASN A 49 -4.87 16.89 24.75
C ASN A 49 -4.17 15.53 24.93
N ILE A 50 -3.42 15.36 26.04
CA ILE A 50 -2.60 14.18 26.32
C ILE A 50 -3.40 13.01 26.96
N ASP A 51 -4.62 13.26 27.43
CA ASP A 51 -5.47 12.24 28.06
C ASP A 51 -6.33 11.49 27.02
N GLN A 52 -5.66 10.87 26.06
CA GLN A 52 -6.30 10.05 25.03
C GLN A 52 -5.33 8.99 24.48
N PRO A 53 -5.87 7.91 23.87
CA PRO A 53 -5.02 6.86 23.29
C PRO A 53 -4.05 7.40 22.22
N PRO A 54 -2.90 6.73 22.01
CA PRO A 54 -1.98 7.03 20.92
C PRO A 54 -2.69 6.98 19.56
N PHE A 55 -2.26 7.88 18.68
CA PHE A 55 -2.76 7.93 17.30
C PHE A 55 -1.98 6.98 16.40
N LEU A 56 -2.65 6.49 15.37
CA LEU A 56 -2.02 5.96 14.17
C LEU A 56 -2.14 7.03 13.08
N ASN A 57 -1.01 7.49 12.54
CA ASN A 57 -0.95 8.55 11.53
C ASN A 57 -0.27 8.07 10.25
N ALA A 58 -0.67 8.66 9.13
CA ALA A 58 -0.06 8.45 7.82
C ALA A 58 -0.23 9.68 6.92
N ALA A 59 0.48 9.69 5.80
CA ALA A 59 0.27 10.62 4.72
C ALA A 59 0.00 9.89 3.41
N ALA A 60 -0.86 10.45 2.58
CA ALA A 60 -1.11 9.99 1.22
C ALA A 60 -0.90 11.12 0.21
N ARG A 61 -0.17 10.83 -0.87
CA ARG A 61 -0.14 11.67 -2.06
C ARG A 61 -1.21 11.18 -3.02
N ILE A 62 -2.06 12.08 -3.44
CA ILE A 62 -3.13 11.80 -4.41
C ILE A 62 -3.02 12.74 -5.59
N SER A 63 -3.55 12.32 -6.74
CA SER A 63 -3.99 13.24 -7.77
C SER A 63 -5.51 13.27 -7.80
N PHE A 64 -6.09 14.45 -8.02
CA PHE A 64 -7.54 14.59 -8.08
C PHE A 64 -7.97 15.55 -9.17
N CYS A 65 -9.25 15.42 -9.60
CA CYS A 65 -9.91 16.33 -10.52
C CYS A 65 -11.00 17.10 -9.78
N GLY A 66 -11.06 18.42 -9.97
CA GLY A 66 -12.06 19.28 -9.34
C GLY A 66 -11.44 20.40 -8.51
N THR A 67 -12.25 21.03 -7.68
CA THR A 67 -11.83 22.13 -6.80
C THR A 67 -11.32 21.59 -5.44
N PRO A 68 -10.50 22.38 -4.70
CA PRO A 68 -10.11 22.03 -3.33
C PRO A 68 -11.29 21.74 -2.41
N HIS A 69 -12.37 22.54 -2.51
CA HIS A 69 -13.60 22.34 -1.72
C HIS A 69 -14.34 21.06 -2.11
N HIS A 70 -14.31 20.65 -3.39
CA HIS A 70 -14.88 19.38 -3.79
C HIS A 70 -14.11 18.21 -3.15
N LEU A 71 -12.78 18.25 -3.17
CA LEU A 71 -11.95 17.28 -2.48
C LEU A 71 -12.27 17.23 -0.98
N LEU A 72 -12.36 18.40 -0.31
CA LEU A 72 -12.70 18.47 1.11
C LEU A 72 -14.04 17.77 1.41
N LYS A 73 -15.06 18.02 0.59
CA LYS A 73 -16.39 17.35 0.75
C LYS A 73 -16.30 15.83 0.56
N GLN A 74 -15.51 15.36 -0.39
CA GLN A 74 -15.30 13.92 -0.59
C GLN A 74 -14.63 13.28 0.64
N LEU A 75 -13.58 13.90 1.20
CA LEU A 75 -12.90 13.42 2.40
C LEU A 75 -13.84 13.41 3.62
N GLN A 76 -14.60 14.50 3.83
CA GLN A 76 -15.59 14.57 4.90
C GLN A 76 -16.70 13.50 4.77
N SER A 77 -17.12 13.19 3.55
CA SER A 77 -18.06 12.10 3.30
C SER A 77 -17.49 10.73 3.69
N ILE A 78 -16.20 10.51 3.44
CA ILE A 78 -15.50 9.28 3.86
C ILE A 78 -15.45 9.21 5.38
N GLU A 79 -15.08 10.29 6.07
CA GLU A 79 -15.04 10.36 7.53
C GLU A 79 -16.42 10.07 8.15
N TYR A 80 -17.46 10.71 7.64
CA TYR A 80 -18.82 10.49 8.08
C TYR A 80 -19.25 9.02 7.92
N ALA A 81 -18.97 8.43 6.78
CA ALA A 81 -19.27 7.02 6.50
C ALA A 81 -18.48 6.02 7.37
N LEU A 82 -17.37 6.47 7.99
CA LEU A 82 -16.57 5.71 8.96
C LEU A 82 -16.93 6.04 10.42
N GLY A 83 -18.06 6.70 10.64
CA GLY A 83 -18.61 6.94 11.96
C GLY A 83 -17.95 8.09 12.72
N ARG A 84 -17.28 9.02 12.01
CA ARG A 84 -16.76 10.22 12.67
C ARG A 84 -17.91 11.07 13.21
N VAL A 85 -17.92 11.28 14.54
CA VAL A 85 -18.80 12.22 15.22
C VAL A 85 -17.95 13.35 15.79
N ARG A 86 -18.20 14.58 15.35
CA ARG A 86 -17.52 15.78 15.89
C ARG A 86 -18.11 16.10 17.27
N ARG A 87 -17.44 15.70 18.36
CA ARG A 87 -17.88 15.98 19.74
C ARG A 87 -17.08 17.12 20.38
N GLU A 88 -15.76 17.16 20.20
CA GLU A 88 -14.86 18.13 20.82
C GLU A 88 -13.73 18.53 19.88
N HIS A 89 -13.22 19.74 20.07
CA HIS A 89 -12.03 20.22 19.36
C HIS A 89 -10.79 19.44 19.88
N TRP A 90 -10.07 18.76 18.98
CA TRP A 90 -8.93 17.85 19.27
C TRP A 90 -9.25 16.62 20.11
N GLY A 91 -10.49 16.18 20.15
CA GLY A 91 -10.92 14.95 20.81
C GLY A 91 -10.52 13.68 20.04
N ALA A 92 -10.69 12.54 20.70
CA ALA A 92 -10.48 11.22 20.10
C ALA A 92 -11.44 10.99 18.92
N ARG A 93 -10.94 10.35 17.85
CA ARG A 93 -11.69 10.17 16.60
C ARG A 93 -11.41 8.85 15.92
N THR A 94 -12.42 8.31 15.26
CA THR A 94 -12.29 7.08 14.46
C THR A 94 -11.37 7.28 13.27
N ILE A 95 -11.49 8.42 12.58
CA ILE A 95 -10.65 8.81 11.44
C ILE A 95 -10.65 10.34 11.27
N ASP A 96 -9.53 10.89 10.84
CA ASP A 96 -9.34 12.28 10.44
C ASP A 96 -8.64 12.30 9.09
N LEU A 97 -9.16 13.08 8.13
CA LEU A 97 -8.62 13.22 6.77
C LEU A 97 -8.42 14.70 6.46
N ASP A 98 -7.19 15.20 6.68
CA ASP A 98 -6.85 16.60 6.48
C ASP A 98 -6.17 16.82 5.11
N ILE A 99 -6.59 17.85 4.36
CA ILE A 99 -5.84 18.33 3.19
C ILE A 99 -4.66 19.13 3.71
N LEU A 100 -3.46 18.56 3.61
CA LEU A 100 -2.23 19.18 4.10
C LEU A 100 -1.73 20.27 3.14
N HIS A 101 -1.70 19.94 1.86
CA HIS A 101 -1.20 20.82 0.80
C HIS A 101 -1.74 20.39 -0.56
N ILE A 102 -1.96 21.36 -1.44
CA ILE A 102 -2.23 21.14 -2.88
C ILE A 102 -1.19 21.91 -3.66
N GLU A 103 -0.47 21.24 -4.57
CA GLU A 103 0.58 21.88 -5.37
C GLU A 103 0.02 23.05 -6.18
N GLY A 104 0.65 24.21 -6.03
CA GLY A 104 0.24 25.43 -6.75
C GLY A 104 -1.06 26.09 -6.27
N VAL A 105 -1.61 25.67 -5.12
CA VAL A 105 -2.85 26.23 -4.57
C VAL A 105 -2.61 26.78 -3.17
N THR A 106 -3.02 28.04 -2.99
CA THR A 106 -3.15 28.70 -1.70
C THR A 106 -4.58 29.18 -1.56
N THR A 107 -5.21 28.93 -0.44
CA THR A 107 -6.56 29.41 -0.12
C THR A 107 -6.67 29.69 1.37
N GLU A 108 -7.48 30.68 1.72
CA GLU A 108 -7.77 31.06 3.10
C GLU A 108 -9.21 31.54 3.15
N ASP A 109 -10.10 30.64 3.55
CA ASP A 109 -11.52 30.92 3.72
C ASP A 109 -12.07 30.17 4.93
N ASP A 110 -13.32 30.40 5.28
CA ASP A 110 -13.97 29.84 6.47
C ASP A 110 -14.01 28.31 6.50
N MET A 111 -13.85 27.65 5.35
CA MET A 111 -13.94 26.21 5.21
C MET A 111 -12.58 25.54 5.03
N LEU A 112 -11.61 26.22 4.41
CA LEU A 112 -10.35 25.61 4.00
C LEU A 112 -9.20 26.62 3.96
N THR A 113 -8.14 26.33 4.69
CA THR A 113 -6.88 27.06 4.62
C THR A 113 -5.78 26.14 4.09
N LEU A 114 -5.11 26.53 3.01
CA LEU A 114 -4.03 25.77 2.37
C LEU A 114 -2.81 26.67 2.10
N PRO A 115 -1.58 26.22 2.41
CA PRO A 115 -1.25 24.96 3.13
C PRO A 115 -1.90 24.92 4.51
N HIS A 116 -2.10 23.70 5.06
CA HIS A 116 -2.73 23.52 6.37
C HIS A 116 -1.95 24.31 7.45
N PRO A 117 -2.61 25.12 8.29
CA PRO A 117 -1.94 26.11 9.17
C PRO A 117 -0.86 25.52 10.10
N TYR A 118 -1.10 24.30 10.62
CA TYR A 118 -0.18 23.63 11.57
C TYR A 118 0.73 22.59 10.91
N LEU A 119 0.82 22.57 9.57
CA LEU A 119 1.54 21.53 8.81
C LEU A 119 2.99 21.38 9.27
N THR A 120 3.70 22.49 9.42
CA THR A 120 5.14 22.51 9.77
C THR A 120 5.43 22.43 11.28
N GLN A 121 4.38 22.41 12.12
CA GLN A 121 4.50 22.34 13.57
C GLN A 121 4.21 20.96 14.14
N ARG A 122 3.73 20.02 13.29
CA ARG A 122 3.22 18.70 13.70
C ARG A 122 4.15 17.60 13.20
N ALA A 123 5.02 17.09 14.06
CA ALA A 123 5.94 16.01 13.72
C ALA A 123 5.20 14.75 13.21
N PHE A 124 4.03 14.44 13.78
CA PHE A 124 3.20 13.29 13.37
C PHE A 124 2.62 13.43 11.95
N VAL A 125 2.62 14.65 11.37
CA VAL A 125 2.30 14.91 9.96
C VAL A 125 3.58 14.92 9.12
N LEU A 126 4.65 15.56 9.62
CA LEU A 126 5.90 15.74 8.87
C LEU A 126 6.65 14.42 8.62
N VAL A 127 6.69 13.52 9.61
CA VAL A 127 7.36 12.21 9.47
C VAL A 127 6.78 11.40 8.31
N PRO A 128 5.47 11.10 8.26
CA PRO A 128 4.89 10.37 7.14
C PRO A 128 4.92 11.17 5.82
N LEU A 129 4.83 12.50 5.86
CA LEU A 129 4.92 13.33 4.65
C LEU A 129 6.33 13.31 4.06
N ALA A 130 7.37 13.39 4.88
CA ALA A 130 8.77 13.32 4.44
C ALA A 130 9.12 11.95 3.84
N GLU A 131 8.48 10.86 4.28
CA GLU A 131 8.66 9.53 3.68
C GLU A 131 8.21 9.49 2.21
N ILE A 132 7.08 10.15 1.88
CA ILE A 132 6.49 10.08 0.54
C ILE A 132 6.86 11.24 -0.38
N ALA A 133 7.22 12.39 0.19
CA ALA A 133 7.53 13.62 -0.53
C ALA A 133 8.65 14.42 0.15
N PRO A 134 9.87 13.86 0.32
CA PRO A 134 10.95 14.52 1.07
C PRO A 134 11.35 15.88 0.49
N ALA A 135 11.24 16.06 -0.83
CA ALA A 135 11.60 17.29 -1.54
C ALA A 135 10.44 18.31 -1.66
N LEU A 136 9.26 18.03 -1.11
CA LEU A 136 8.13 18.96 -1.13
C LEU A 136 8.49 20.24 -0.34
N VAL A 137 8.45 21.39 -1.02
CA VAL A 137 8.78 22.68 -0.40
C VAL A 137 7.54 23.26 0.27
N LEU A 138 7.66 23.55 1.56
CA LEU A 138 6.63 24.11 2.44
C LEU A 138 7.24 25.30 3.19
N HIS A 139 6.72 26.51 3.02
CA HIS A 139 7.23 27.72 3.69
C HIS A 139 8.77 27.86 3.60
N GLY A 140 9.32 27.63 2.42
CA GLY A 140 10.75 27.86 2.12
C GLY A 140 11.71 26.73 2.53
N LYS A 141 11.22 25.64 3.13
CA LYS A 141 12.01 24.44 3.45
C LYS A 141 11.33 23.19 2.91
N THR A 142 12.11 22.16 2.64
CA THR A 142 11.57 20.85 2.25
C THR A 142 10.90 20.13 3.42
N ALA A 143 10.02 19.18 3.12
CA ALA A 143 9.38 18.34 4.14
C ALA A 143 10.43 17.56 4.96
N ALA A 144 11.53 17.12 4.33
CA ALA A 144 12.65 16.47 5.01
C ALA A 144 13.37 17.42 5.99
N GLU A 145 13.61 18.67 5.60
CA GLU A 145 14.22 19.68 6.47
C GLU A 145 13.29 20.01 7.66
N TRP A 146 12.00 20.22 7.42
CA TRP A 146 11.03 20.43 8.50
C TRP A 146 10.97 19.26 9.46
N CYS A 147 10.97 18.02 8.94
CA CYS A 147 11.01 16.80 9.74
C CYS A 147 12.27 16.74 10.64
N SER A 148 13.45 17.10 10.10
CA SER A 148 14.71 17.12 10.85
C SER A 148 14.77 18.18 11.96
N LEU A 149 13.99 19.24 11.84
CA LEU A 149 13.88 20.32 12.83
C LEU A 149 12.81 20.06 13.90
N SER A 150 11.97 19.04 13.71
CA SER A 150 10.85 18.72 14.59
C SER A 150 11.25 17.71 15.65
N ASP A 151 10.64 17.80 16.83
CA ASP A 151 10.74 16.75 17.84
C ASP A 151 9.92 15.54 17.41
N CYS A 152 10.60 14.47 17.00
CA CYS A 152 10.02 13.20 16.58
C CYS A 152 10.03 12.15 17.72
N ALA A 153 10.27 12.52 18.97
CA ALA A 153 10.27 11.61 20.10
C ALA A 153 8.93 10.89 20.23
N GLY A 154 8.97 9.58 20.44
CA GLY A 154 7.77 8.76 20.56
C GLY A 154 7.03 8.47 19.25
N ILE A 155 7.49 8.97 18.10
CA ILE A 155 6.95 8.58 16.80
C ILE A 155 7.67 7.33 16.33
N VAL A 156 6.95 6.22 16.24
CA VAL A 156 7.49 4.93 15.81
C VAL A 156 6.72 4.40 14.61
N ARG A 157 7.44 3.77 13.69
CA ARG A 157 6.78 3.09 12.58
C ARG A 157 5.97 1.92 13.13
N ALA A 158 4.68 1.91 12.85
CA ALA A 158 3.81 0.82 13.26
C ALA A 158 4.14 -0.46 12.47
N ALA A 159 4.04 -1.62 13.14
CA ALA A 159 4.14 -2.93 12.48
C ALA A 159 2.93 -3.19 11.55
N GLU A 160 1.87 -2.42 11.70
CA GLU A 160 0.66 -2.53 10.91
C GLU A 160 0.88 -2.14 9.45
N LEU A 161 0.08 -2.76 8.58
CA LEU A 161 0.13 -2.54 7.16
C LEU A 161 -0.29 -1.14 6.74
N SER A 162 0.61 -0.49 6.05
CA SER A 162 0.33 0.72 5.29
C SER A 162 -0.14 0.35 3.88
N GLY A 163 -1.34 0.75 3.52
CA GLY A 163 -1.91 0.54 2.19
C GLY A 163 -3.39 0.17 2.25
N PRO A 164 -4.12 0.38 1.15
CA PRO A 164 -5.57 0.18 1.14
C PRO A 164 -5.95 -1.30 1.24
N TYR A 165 -5.10 -2.20 0.75
CA TYR A 165 -5.38 -3.63 0.67
C TYR A 165 -4.24 -4.43 1.27
N PRO A 166 -4.51 -5.44 2.12
CA PRO A 166 -3.51 -6.38 2.60
C PRO A 166 -3.04 -7.26 1.43
N LEU A 167 -1.81 -7.07 0.96
CA LEU A 167 -1.22 -7.90 -0.07
C LEU A 167 -0.42 -9.04 0.54
N GLU A 168 -0.46 -10.18 -0.14
CA GLU A 168 0.39 -11.32 0.14
C GLU A 168 1.35 -11.53 -1.03
N LEU A 169 2.54 -12.04 -0.74
CA LEU A 169 3.52 -12.44 -1.74
C LEU A 169 3.61 -13.96 -1.75
N ILE A 170 3.63 -14.57 -2.92
CA ILE A 170 3.92 -15.99 -3.07
C ILE A 170 4.97 -16.22 -4.16
N ALA A 171 6.03 -16.94 -3.83
CA ALA A 171 7.15 -17.21 -4.73
C ALA A 171 7.81 -18.54 -4.41
N ALA A 172 8.35 -19.21 -5.45
CA ALA A 172 9.34 -20.26 -5.29
C ALA A 172 10.73 -19.70 -5.57
N ALA A 173 11.68 -19.96 -4.69
CA ALA A 173 13.06 -19.48 -4.81
C ALA A 173 14.05 -20.58 -4.48
N ASP A 174 15.17 -20.63 -5.21
CA ASP A 174 16.30 -21.50 -4.91
C ASP A 174 17.10 -21.01 -3.68
N GLU A 175 18.14 -21.73 -3.29
CA GLU A 175 18.98 -21.40 -2.13
C GLU A 175 19.69 -20.04 -2.27
N ALA A 176 19.93 -19.58 -3.51
CA ALA A 176 20.51 -18.27 -3.80
C ALA A 176 19.46 -17.15 -3.88
N GLY A 177 18.14 -17.46 -3.68
CA GLY A 177 17.04 -16.52 -3.83
C GLY A 177 16.61 -16.29 -5.29
N GLY A 178 17.08 -17.10 -6.22
CA GLY A 178 16.65 -17.08 -7.61
C GLY A 178 15.19 -17.50 -7.76
N ILE A 179 14.45 -16.85 -8.64
CA ILE A 179 13.02 -17.10 -8.90
C ILE A 179 12.71 -17.37 -10.36
N GLY A 180 13.68 -17.18 -11.26
CA GLY A 180 13.48 -17.38 -12.68
C GLY A 180 14.77 -17.41 -13.46
N ARG A 181 14.73 -18.00 -14.67
CA ARG A 181 15.81 -18.08 -15.62
C ARG A 181 15.26 -18.00 -17.04
N ALA A 182 15.86 -17.17 -17.89
CA ALA A 182 15.49 -17.00 -19.30
C ALA A 182 13.97 -16.75 -19.52
N GLY A 183 13.34 -16.02 -18.60
CA GLY A 183 11.92 -15.66 -18.64
C GLY A 183 10.95 -16.76 -18.20
N GLY A 184 11.45 -17.91 -17.73
CA GLY A 184 10.66 -19.02 -17.18
C GLY A 184 10.91 -19.28 -15.70
N LEU A 185 10.23 -20.29 -15.15
CA LEU A 185 10.48 -20.81 -13.81
C LEU A 185 11.83 -21.54 -13.74
N LEU A 186 12.45 -21.60 -12.56
CA LEU A 186 13.71 -22.32 -12.36
C LEU A 186 13.58 -23.83 -12.56
N MET A 187 12.51 -24.37 -12.02
CA MET A 187 12.20 -25.80 -12.14
C MET A 187 10.69 -26.05 -11.96
N HIS A 188 10.25 -27.21 -12.39
CA HIS A 188 8.88 -27.69 -12.19
C HIS A 188 8.82 -28.53 -10.91
N CYS A 189 8.33 -27.96 -9.81
CA CYS A 189 8.07 -28.66 -8.56
C CYS A 189 6.54 -28.87 -8.41
N LYS A 190 6.08 -30.12 -8.53
CA LYS A 190 4.64 -30.45 -8.44
C LYS A 190 4.05 -30.03 -7.08
N GLU A 191 4.82 -30.20 -6.01
CA GLU A 191 4.39 -29.88 -4.66
C GLU A 191 4.20 -28.35 -4.49
N ASP A 192 5.13 -27.55 -5.03
CA ASP A 192 5.02 -26.09 -5.04
C ASP A 192 3.83 -25.63 -5.89
N MET A 193 3.63 -26.19 -7.07
CA MET A 193 2.50 -25.85 -7.94
C MET A 193 1.15 -26.16 -7.26
N ALA A 194 1.05 -27.27 -6.52
CA ALA A 194 -0.14 -27.62 -5.75
C ALA A 194 -0.35 -26.64 -4.59
N HIS A 195 0.75 -26.25 -3.90
CA HIS A 195 0.72 -25.24 -2.84
C HIS A 195 0.27 -23.88 -3.37
N PHE A 196 0.89 -23.39 -4.44
CA PHE A 196 0.53 -22.16 -5.12
C PHE A 196 -0.96 -22.12 -5.50
N ARG A 197 -1.43 -23.17 -6.16
CA ARG A 197 -2.85 -23.27 -6.57
C ARG A 197 -3.77 -23.18 -5.35
N ARG A 198 -3.49 -23.94 -4.31
CA ARG A 198 -4.32 -23.98 -3.08
C ARG A 198 -4.36 -22.61 -2.38
N GLN A 199 -3.22 -21.89 -2.30
CA GLN A 199 -3.16 -20.59 -1.67
C GLN A 199 -3.90 -19.50 -2.46
N THR A 200 -3.81 -19.53 -3.79
CA THR A 200 -4.31 -18.44 -4.64
C THR A 200 -5.71 -18.64 -5.18
N MET A 201 -6.29 -19.86 -5.03
CA MET A 201 -7.61 -20.18 -5.56
C MET A 201 -8.71 -19.26 -4.98
N GLY A 202 -9.59 -18.74 -5.84
CA GLY A 202 -10.66 -17.81 -5.49
C GLY A 202 -10.17 -16.37 -5.23
N GLY A 203 -8.85 -16.15 -5.15
CA GLY A 203 -8.24 -14.85 -4.88
C GLY A 203 -8.01 -14.00 -6.12
N ILE A 204 -7.32 -12.89 -5.89
CA ILE A 204 -6.78 -12.00 -6.93
C ILE A 204 -5.28 -12.27 -7.04
N VAL A 205 -4.78 -12.42 -8.26
CA VAL A 205 -3.33 -12.57 -8.52
C VAL A 205 -2.84 -11.40 -9.36
N ILE A 206 -1.77 -10.77 -8.89
CA ILE A 206 -1.13 -9.62 -9.54
C ILE A 206 0.24 -10.06 -10.03
N MET A 207 0.50 -9.85 -11.30
CA MET A 207 1.75 -10.26 -11.95
C MET A 207 2.29 -9.19 -12.88
N GLY A 208 3.58 -9.25 -13.16
CA GLY A 208 4.19 -8.45 -14.22
C GLY A 208 3.97 -9.07 -15.60
N ARG A 209 4.16 -8.26 -16.67
CA ARG A 209 3.98 -8.71 -18.06
C ARG A 209 4.77 -9.98 -18.39
N ARG A 210 6.05 -10.07 -18.01
CA ARG A 210 6.88 -11.26 -18.29
C ARG A 210 6.33 -12.52 -17.64
N THR A 211 5.79 -12.41 -16.42
CA THR A 211 5.16 -13.54 -15.74
C THR A 211 3.88 -13.95 -16.46
N MET A 212 3.05 -13.00 -16.90
CA MET A 212 1.89 -13.29 -17.73
C MET A 212 2.28 -14.03 -19.04
N GLU A 213 3.32 -13.55 -19.71
CA GLU A 213 3.83 -14.15 -20.97
C GLU A 213 4.38 -15.57 -20.78
N SER A 214 4.85 -15.92 -19.56
CA SER A 214 5.36 -17.25 -19.20
C SER A 214 4.27 -18.23 -18.77
N LEU A 215 3.02 -17.79 -18.60
CA LEU A 215 1.92 -18.69 -18.25
C LEU A 215 1.63 -19.67 -19.40
N PRO A 216 1.16 -20.90 -19.09
CA PRO A 216 0.77 -21.86 -20.10
C PRO A 216 -0.24 -21.24 -21.10
N ASP A 217 0.05 -21.36 -22.38
CA ASP A 217 -0.72 -20.78 -23.49
C ASP A 217 -0.99 -19.26 -23.34
N LYS A 218 -0.28 -18.57 -22.46
CA LYS A 218 -0.51 -17.16 -22.08
C LYS A 218 -1.94 -16.92 -21.61
N ARG A 219 -2.56 -17.91 -20.97
CA ARG A 219 -3.94 -17.84 -20.48
C ARG A 219 -3.99 -17.45 -19.01
N PRO A 220 -5.07 -16.74 -18.59
CA PRO A 220 -5.29 -16.43 -17.18
C PRO A 220 -5.35 -17.69 -16.31
N LEU A 221 -4.88 -17.58 -15.10
CA LEU A 221 -4.97 -18.63 -14.10
C LEU A 221 -6.44 -18.85 -13.72
N ALA A 222 -6.99 -20.01 -14.05
CA ALA A 222 -8.39 -20.34 -13.82
C ALA A 222 -8.79 -20.24 -12.35
N GLY A 223 -10.03 -19.75 -12.09
CA GLY A 223 -10.59 -19.60 -10.75
C GLY A 223 -9.97 -18.48 -9.93
N ARG A 224 -9.32 -17.51 -10.56
CA ARG A 224 -8.68 -16.32 -9.95
C ARG A 224 -8.94 -15.10 -10.81
N GLU A 225 -9.00 -13.93 -10.18
CA GLU A 225 -8.94 -12.66 -10.90
C GLU A 225 -7.48 -12.38 -11.27
N ASN A 226 -7.21 -12.13 -12.54
CA ASN A 226 -5.84 -11.97 -13.03
C ASN A 226 -5.55 -10.52 -13.41
N ILE A 227 -4.65 -9.87 -12.69
CA ILE A 227 -4.25 -8.48 -12.93
C ILE A 227 -2.79 -8.44 -13.38
N VAL A 228 -2.53 -7.72 -14.47
CA VAL A 228 -1.17 -7.49 -14.99
C VAL A 228 -0.74 -6.06 -14.72
N LEU A 229 0.33 -5.90 -13.97
CA LEU A 229 0.96 -4.61 -13.71
C LEU A 229 2.03 -4.35 -14.78
N SER A 230 1.75 -3.45 -15.74
CA SER A 230 2.66 -3.15 -16.84
C SER A 230 2.38 -1.80 -17.48
N SER A 231 3.38 -0.93 -17.53
CA SER A 231 3.32 0.34 -18.24
C SER A 231 3.42 0.23 -19.77
N ARG A 232 3.77 -0.96 -20.29
CA ARG A 232 4.02 -1.19 -21.72
C ARG A 232 2.90 -1.97 -22.41
N LEU A 233 2.02 -2.61 -21.63
CA LEU A 233 0.94 -3.44 -22.15
C LEU A 233 -0.37 -2.65 -22.07
N GLN A 234 -1.08 -2.54 -23.18
CA GLN A 234 -2.37 -1.81 -23.22
C GLN A 234 -3.58 -2.71 -22.96
N GLY A 235 -3.43 -4.02 -23.15
CA GLY A 235 -4.48 -5.01 -22.90
C GLY A 235 -3.99 -6.43 -23.16
N ALA A 236 -4.64 -7.41 -22.52
CA ALA A 236 -4.43 -8.84 -22.76
C ALA A 236 -5.76 -9.58 -22.52
N SER A 237 -6.09 -10.50 -23.41
CA SER A 237 -7.37 -11.23 -23.35
C SER A 237 -7.50 -12.03 -22.03
N GLY A 238 -8.56 -11.77 -21.28
CA GLY A 238 -8.85 -12.42 -20.01
C GLY A 238 -8.04 -11.88 -18.81
N PHE A 239 -7.27 -10.80 -18.98
CA PHE A 239 -6.54 -10.13 -17.91
C PHE A 239 -7.02 -8.70 -17.74
N CYS A 240 -7.06 -8.22 -16.50
CA CYS A 240 -7.14 -6.79 -16.22
C CYS A 240 -5.73 -6.20 -16.25
N VAL A 241 -5.46 -5.24 -17.14
CA VAL A 241 -4.14 -4.61 -17.25
C VAL A 241 -4.16 -3.23 -16.62
N VAL A 242 -3.20 -2.97 -15.72
CA VAL A 242 -3.01 -1.66 -15.07
C VAL A 242 -1.59 -1.17 -15.27
N PRO A 243 -1.39 0.14 -15.57
CA PRO A 243 -0.07 0.66 -15.92
C PRO A 243 0.88 0.85 -14.73
N ASN A 244 0.35 1.02 -13.53
CA ASN A 244 1.11 1.36 -12.30
C ASN A 244 0.33 1.01 -11.03
N VAL A 245 0.98 1.15 -9.88
CA VAL A 245 0.39 0.86 -8.56
C VAL A 245 -0.82 1.76 -8.25
N PRO A 246 -0.82 3.09 -8.52
CA PRO A 246 -2.03 3.90 -8.36
C PRO A 246 -3.25 3.38 -9.13
N ALA A 247 -3.06 2.98 -10.37
CA ALA A 247 -4.14 2.40 -11.18
C ALA A 247 -4.60 1.03 -10.63
N LEU A 248 -3.67 0.26 -10.03
CA LEU A 248 -4.02 -0.98 -9.32
C LEU A 248 -4.94 -0.69 -8.13
N TRP A 249 -4.62 0.33 -7.30
CA TRP A 249 -5.48 0.70 -6.17
C TRP A 249 -6.87 1.13 -6.62
N ASN A 250 -6.96 1.93 -7.69
CA ASN A 250 -8.24 2.36 -8.24
C ASN A 250 -9.06 1.18 -8.77
N LEU A 251 -8.42 0.25 -9.48
CA LEU A 251 -9.10 -0.97 -9.95
C LEU A 251 -9.63 -1.79 -8.77
N LEU A 252 -8.78 -2.05 -7.76
CA LEU A 252 -9.19 -2.80 -6.58
C LEU A 252 -10.30 -2.08 -5.79
N GLY A 253 -10.31 -0.74 -5.77
CA GLY A 253 -11.36 0.07 -5.15
C GLY A 253 -12.72 -0.04 -5.86
N GLN A 254 -12.71 -0.28 -7.16
CA GLN A 254 -13.92 -0.46 -7.98
C GLN A 254 -14.44 -1.90 -7.94
N LEU A 255 -13.58 -2.87 -7.64
CA LEU A 255 -14.00 -4.26 -7.48
C LEU A 255 -14.78 -4.40 -6.16
N THR A 256 -15.94 -5.02 -6.20
CA THR A 256 -16.66 -5.44 -4.99
C THR A 256 -15.85 -6.57 -4.35
N LEU A 257 -14.94 -6.21 -3.43
CA LEU A 257 -14.13 -7.20 -2.73
C LEU A 257 -14.91 -7.71 -1.53
N ASP A 258 -15.20 -9.01 -1.52
CA ASP A 258 -15.49 -9.71 -0.29
C ASP A 258 -14.25 -9.61 0.63
N ALA A 259 -14.45 -9.27 1.90
CA ALA A 259 -13.38 -9.14 2.89
C ALA A 259 -12.53 -10.43 3.02
N SER A 260 -13.05 -11.57 2.59
CA SER A 260 -12.35 -12.86 2.56
C SER A 260 -11.42 -13.06 1.35
N ARG A 261 -11.55 -12.25 0.28
CA ARG A 261 -10.73 -12.42 -0.93
C ARG A 261 -9.29 -11.98 -0.70
N ARG A 262 -8.38 -12.95 -0.78
CA ARG A 262 -6.94 -12.72 -0.65
C ARG A 262 -6.36 -12.15 -1.95
N ILE A 263 -5.35 -11.29 -1.81
CA ILE A 263 -4.71 -10.61 -2.94
C ILE A 263 -3.23 -10.95 -2.95
N PHE A 264 -2.77 -11.65 -3.98
CA PHE A 264 -1.40 -12.13 -4.09
C PHE A 264 -0.61 -11.39 -5.17
N THR A 265 0.60 -10.95 -4.86
CA THR A 265 1.60 -10.70 -5.90
C THR A 265 2.34 -12.01 -6.19
N ILE A 266 2.37 -12.40 -7.48
CA ILE A 266 2.93 -13.68 -7.93
C ILE A 266 4.16 -13.51 -8.82
N GLY A 267 4.67 -12.27 -8.93
CA GLY A 267 5.91 -11.99 -9.60
C GLY A 267 5.79 -11.23 -10.91
N GLY A 268 6.87 -11.04 -11.74
CA GLY A 268 8.27 -11.28 -11.38
C GLY A 268 8.90 -10.22 -10.48
N ALA A 269 10.22 -10.18 -10.45
CA ALA A 269 11.00 -9.36 -9.52
C ALA A 269 10.60 -7.88 -9.49
N GLU A 270 10.30 -7.26 -10.64
CA GLU A 270 9.84 -5.86 -10.70
C GLU A 270 8.48 -5.68 -10.02
N CYS A 271 7.54 -6.60 -10.25
CA CYS A 271 6.23 -6.60 -9.60
C CYS A 271 6.37 -6.80 -8.09
N TYR A 272 7.21 -7.75 -7.66
CA TYR A 272 7.52 -7.93 -6.25
C TYR A 272 8.11 -6.65 -5.62
N ARG A 273 9.12 -6.02 -6.25
CA ARG A 273 9.71 -4.78 -5.73
C ARG A 273 8.70 -3.64 -5.60
N ALA A 274 7.84 -3.48 -6.59
CA ALA A 274 6.81 -2.43 -6.59
C ALA A 274 5.76 -2.62 -5.49
N LEU A 275 5.41 -3.87 -5.18
CA LEU A 275 4.33 -4.21 -4.25
C LEU A 275 4.82 -4.61 -2.84
N LEU A 276 6.11 -4.93 -2.67
CA LEU A 276 6.67 -5.34 -1.39
C LEU A 276 6.40 -4.36 -0.23
N PRO A 277 6.38 -3.03 -0.41
CA PRO A 277 6.00 -2.09 0.65
C PRO A 277 4.61 -2.34 1.25
N TYR A 278 3.71 -2.94 0.49
CA TYR A 278 2.30 -3.19 0.86
C TYR A 278 2.02 -4.66 1.21
N VAL A 279 3.05 -5.52 1.19
CA VAL A 279 2.93 -6.95 1.53
C VAL A 279 3.02 -7.12 3.04
N HIS A 280 2.07 -7.85 3.63
CA HIS A 280 2.09 -8.19 5.05
C HIS A 280 2.60 -9.60 5.34
N GLN A 281 2.42 -10.50 4.39
CA GLN A 281 2.81 -11.90 4.53
C GLN A 281 3.39 -12.41 3.23
N ALA A 282 4.50 -13.15 3.32
CA ALA A 282 5.14 -13.76 2.16
C ALA A 282 5.23 -15.28 2.36
N TYR A 283 4.75 -16.02 1.36
CA TYR A 283 4.89 -17.46 1.22
C TYR A 283 6.06 -17.73 0.28
N VAL A 284 7.12 -18.33 0.80
CA VAL A 284 8.30 -18.66 0.02
C VAL A 284 8.53 -20.15 0.03
N THR A 285 8.43 -20.77 -1.13
CA THR A 285 8.85 -22.15 -1.31
C THR A 285 10.34 -22.16 -1.60
N ARG A 286 11.14 -22.78 -0.72
CA ARG A 286 12.57 -23.00 -0.92
C ARG A 286 12.79 -24.28 -1.71
N LEU A 287 13.34 -24.10 -2.91
CA LEU A 287 13.77 -25.20 -3.78
C LEU A 287 15.20 -25.56 -3.42
N PRO A 288 15.53 -26.85 -3.20
CA PRO A 288 16.89 -27.26 -2.85
C PRO A 288 17.82 -27.07 -4.05
N GLY A 289 19.03 -26.58 -3.79
CA GLY A 289 20.06 -26.34 -4.80
C GLY A 289 20.04 -24.94 -5.42
N ILE A 290 20.90 -24.73 -6.43
CA ILE A 290 21.07 -23.46 -7.16
C ILE A 290 20.92 -23.74 -8.66
N TYR A 291 20.03 -23.00 -9.33
CA TYR A 291 19.62 -23.29 -10.73
C TYR A 291 20.13 -22.26 -11.73
N GLY A 292 21.11 -21.42 -11.38
CA GLY A 292 21.68 -20.42 -12.28
C GLY A 292 20.65 -19.36 -12.69
N ALA A 293 19.88 -18.86 -11.73
CA ALA A 293 18.89 -17.84 -11.93
C ALA A 293 19.48 -16.53 -12.48
N ASP A 294 18.72 -15.83 -13.32
CA ASP A 294 19.00 -14.46 -13.77
C ASP A 294 18.02 -13.45 -13.12
N THR A 295 17.01 -13.96 -12.44
CA THR A 295 15.98 -13.15 -11.78
C THR A 295 15.84 -13.61 -10.34
N PHE A 296 15.85 -12.64 -9.40
CA PHE A 296 15.91 -12.90 -7.96
C PHE A 296 14.73 -12.28 -7.21
N LEU A 297 14.30 -12.94 -6.11
CA LEU A 297 13.37 -12.39 -5.15
C LEU A 297 14.00 -11.18 -4.46
N PRO A 298 13.31 -10.03 -4.37
CA PRO A 298 13.82 -8.91 -3.58
C PRO A 298 13.98 -9.33 -2.11
N PRO A 299 15.01 -8.81 -1.41
CA PRO A 299 15.20 -9.11 0.00
C PRO A 299 13.97 -8.77 0.82
N LEU A 300 13.51 -9.69 1.66
CA LEU A 300 12.38 -9.52 2.58
C LEU A 300 12.81 -8.75 3.84
N LYS A 301 13.35 -7.53 3.65
CA LYS A 301 13.70 -6.66 4.78
C LYS A 301 12.45 -6.24 5.53
N GLY A 302 12.50 -6.32 6.88
CA GLY A 302 11.34 -6.04 7.73
C GLY A 302 10.31 -7.17 7.77
N PHE A 303 10.74 -8.40 7.47
CA PHE A 303 9.93 -9.60 7.65
C PHE A 303 10.66 -10.60 8.54
N ALA A 304 9.91 -11.28 9.41
CA ALA A 304 10.38 -12.39 10.23
C ALA A 304 9.79 -13.71 9.73
N LEU A 305 10.60 -14.76 9.73
CA LEU A 305 10.12 -16.12 9.49
C LEU A 305 9.24 -16.55 10.68
N THR A 306 7.98 -16.89 10.42
CA THR A 306 7.01 -17.30 11.43
C THR A 306 6.67 -18.78 11.39
N GLU A 307 6.74 -19.37 10.21
CA GLU A 307 6.43 -20.79 10.01
C GLU A 307 7.37 -21.41 8.99
N ARG A 308 7.79 -22.64 9.25
CA ARG A 308 8.58 -23.46 8.34
C ARG A 308 8.07 -24.88 8.34
N ARG A 309 7.75 -25.41 7.16
CA ARG A 309 7.30 -26.78 6.99
C ARG A 309 8.09 -27.47 5.87
N THR A 310 8.67 -28.59 6.18
CA THR A 310 9.38 -29.42 5.20
C THR A 310 8.36 -30.25 4.43
N GLY A 311 8.42 -30.14 3.09
CA GLY A 311 7.74 -31.01 2.15
C GLY A 311 8.63 -32.17 1.72
N GLU A 312 8.19 -32.88 0.68
CA GLU A 312 8.95 -34.01 0.11
C GLU A 312 10.14 -33.53 -0.72
N HIS A 313 9.95 -32.44 -1.49
CA HIS A 313 10.93 -31.92 -2.44
C HIS A 313 11.27 -30.45 -2.24
N CYS A 314 10.67 -29.77 -1.28
CA CYS A 314 10.89 -28.35 -0.99
C CYS A 314 10.54 -28.02 0.45
N ILE A 315 10.85 -26.78 0.85
CA ILE A 315 10.51 -26.26 2.17
C ILE A 315 9.56 -25.08 1.98
N PHE A 316 8.45 -25.07 2.70
CA PHE A 316 7.50 -23.97 2.72
C PHE A 316 7.77 -23.06 3.91
N GLU A 317 7.99 -21.80 3.66
CA GLU A 317 8.26 -20.77 4.66
C GLU A 317 7.20 -19.67 4.58
N ILE A 318 6.76 -19.22 5.77
CA ILE A 318 5.87 -18.07 5.91
C ILE A 318 6.60 -16.98 6.66
N TYR A 319 6.68 -15.81 6.05
CA TYR A 319 7.26 -14.61 6.62
C TYR A 319 6.15 -13.61 6.89
N LYS A 320 6.16 -12.97 8.05
CA LYS A 320 5.26 -11.85 8.39
C LYS A 320 6.06 -10.57 8.56
N ARG A 321 5.48 -9.45 8.17
CA ARG A 321 6.09 -8.14 8.39
C ARG A 321 6.17 -7.84 9.89
N ILE A 322 7.33 -7.26 10.31
CA ILE A 322 7.63 -6.83 11.66
C ILE A 322 7.83 -5.32 11.70
#